data_d3384f445cd557d461f819f7a49b40cb
#
_entry.id   d3384f445cd557d461f819f7a49b40cb
#
_cell.length_a   1.000
_cell.length_b   1.000
_cell.length_c   1.000
_cell.angle_alpha   90.00
_cell.angle_beta   90.00
_cell.angle_gamma   90.00
#
_symmetry.space_group_name_H-M   'P 1'
#
loop_
_entity.id
_entity.type
_entity.pdbx_description
1 polymer ?
#
loop_
_entity_poly.entity_id
_entity_poly.type
_entity_poly.pdbx_seq_one_letter_code
_entity_poly.pdbx_strand_id
1 'polypeptide(L)'
;APGRLKAFEADGYRFDAVIDFDAEDARAKVADAITLERLAAREARTLPEGMSTTPSAEEVSARFTELRQAARVERARLDAFFDFACFDHSFVDLRRRTRQDLEVTGNAFWEVLRDGKGDLARLVYVPSYTVRLLPLDREAVEVTERARVSPVSFDTVRSRRRMRRYVQVQSTECVYFKSFGDPRVVSRSTGRVFDDIAALKAAKPDDGPAT
;
A
#
# COMPACT_ATOMS: atom_id res chain seq x y z
N ALA A 1 1.47 9.50 2.17
CA ALA A 1 0.62 9.99 1.09
C ALA A 1 -0.70 10.49 1.64
N PRO A 2 -1.17 11.72 1.29
CA PRO A 2 -2.38 12.31 1.86
C PRO A 2 -3.68 11.76 1.28
N GLY A 3 -3.65 10.96 0.22
CA GLY A 3 -4.84 10.39 -0.41
C GLY A 3 -5.41 9.18 0.31
N ARG A 4 -6.71 9.08 0.41
CA ARG A 4 -7.43 7.93 0.93
C ARG A 4 -8.61 7.59 0.02
N LEU A 5 -8.77 6.31 -0.28
CA LEU A 5 -10.00 5.82 -0.91
C LEU A 5 -11.16 6.00 0.07
N LYS A 6 -12.14 6.80 -0.27
CA LYS A 6 -13.23 7.18 0.64
C LYS A 6 -14.55 6.48 0.36
N ALA A 7 -14.94 6.37 -0.88
CA ALA A 7 -16.21 5.75 -1.27
C ALA A 7 -16.18 5.31 -2.73
N PHE A 8 -17.07 4.38 -3.07
CA PHE A 8 -17.40 4.06 -4.44
C PHE A 8 -18.74 4.70 -4.77
N GLU A 9 -18.72 5.59 -5.72
CA GLU A 9 -19.94 6.08 -6.35
C GLU A 9 -20.40 5.08 -7.43
N ALA A 10 -21.64 5.19 -7.88
CA ALA A 10 -22.25 4.27 -8.84
C ALA A 10 -21.44 4.17 -10.15
N ASP A 11 -20.74 5.24 -10.50
CA ASP A 11 -19.99 5.38 -11.78
C ASP A 11 -18.48 5.15 -11.65
N GLY A 12 -17.96 4.70 -10.47
CA GLY A 12 -16.54 4.44 -10.33
C GLY A 12 -15.98 4.57 -8.92
N TYR A 13 -14.76 5.05 -8.83
CA TYR A 13 -14.00 5.27 -7.59
C TYR A 13 -13.65 6.75 -7.46
N ARG A 14 -13.51 7.20 -6.23
CA ARG A 14 -13.09 8.56 -5.90
C ARG A 14 -12.00 8.55 -4.85
N PHE A 15 -10.98 9.36 -5.07
CA PHE A 15 -9.92 9.62 -4.10
C PHE A 15 -10.11 10.99 -3.49
N ASP A 16 -10.21 11.02 -2.16
CA ASP A 16 -10.23 12.27 -1.42
C ASP A 16 -8.94 12.40 -0.60
N ALA A 17 -8.42 13.60 -0.51
CA ALA A 17 -7.33 13.91 0.40
C ALA A 17 -7.80 13.69 1.85
N VAL A 18 -6.86 13.31 2.72
CA VAL A 18 -7.14 13.19 4.16
C VAL A 18 -7.56 14.52 4.76
N ILE A 19 -6.98 15.61 4.26
CA ILE A 19 -7.44 16.97 4.49
C ILE A 19 -8.18 17.40 3.23
N ASP A 20 -9.44 17.78 3.37
CA ASP A 20 -10.16 18.46 2.31
C ASP A 20 -9.64 19.90 2.23
N PHE A 21 -8.76 20.15 1.26
CA PHE A 21 -8.10 21.45 1.10
C PHE A 21 -9.03 22.56 0.61
N ASP A 22 -10.24 22.23 0.21
CA ASP A 22 -11.26 23.21 -0.20
C ASP A 22 -12.23 23.55 0.95
N ALA A 23 -12.15 22.84 2.09
CA ALA A 23 -12.93 23.13 3.28
C ALA A 23 -12.42 24.37 4.02
N GLU A 24 -13.34 25.10 4.66
CA GLU A 24 -13.01 26.33 5.42
C GLU A 24 -12.01 26.07 6.57
N ASP A 25 -12.07 24.89 7.20
CA ASP A 25 -11.23 24.50 8.33
C ASP A 25 -9.88 23.86 7.92
N ALA A 26 -9.61 23.75 6.62
CA ALA A 26 -8.42 23.05 6.13
C ALA A 26 -7.11 23.67 6.63
N ARG A 27 -7.04 25.01 6.69
CA ARG A 27 -5.86 25.71 7.23
C ARG A 27 -5.68 25.49 8.73
N ALA A 28 -6.78 25.46 9.50
CA ALA A 28 -6.72 25.15 10.93
C ALA A 28 -6.21 23.74 11.16
N LYS A 29 -6.68 22.75 10.40
CA LYS A 29 -6.16 21.36 10.46
C LYS A 29 -4.67 21.24 10.13
N VAL A 30 -4.17 22.05 9.20
CA VAL A 30 -2.73 22.10 8.90
C VAL A 30 -1.96 22.75 10.06
N ALA A 31 -2.47 23.82 10.65
CA ALA A 31 -1.86 24.46 11.82
C ALA A 31 -1.79 23.51 13.02
N ASP A 32 -2.87 22.79 13.30
CA ASP A 32 -2.94 21.78 14.37
C ASP A 32 -1.92 20.64 14.12
N ALA A 33 -1.80 20.17 12.88
CA ALA A 33 -0.84 19.15 12.52
C ALA A 33 0.61 19.60 12.74
N ILE A 34 0.97 20.82 12.33
CA ILE A 34 2.31 21.40 12.59
C ILE A 34 2.56 21.53 14.11
N THR A 35 1.55 21.97 14.84
CA THR A 35 1.66 22.11 16.29
C THR A 35 1.91 20.76 16.97
N LEU A 36 1.18 19.71 16.57
CA LEU A 36 1.38 18.35 17.09
C LEU A 36 2.77 17.80 16.76
N GLU A 37 3.25 18.00 15.53
CA GLU A 37 4.60 17.59 15.11
C GLU A 37 5.68 18.29 15.96
N ARG A 38 5.52 19.59 16.23
CA ARG A 38 6.46 20.37 17.06
C ARG A 38 6.41 19.97 18.53
N LEU A 39 5.23 19.65 19.06
CA LEU A 39 5.09 19.12 20.41
C LEU A 39 5.80 17.78 20.57
N ALA A 40 5.60 16.87 19.62
CA ALA A 40 6.30 15.58 19.60
C ALA A 40 7.82 15.76 19.49
N ALA A 41 8.28 16.67 18.61
CA ALA A 41 9.70 16.99 18.48
C ALA A 41 10.29 17.62 19.76
N ARG A 42 9.52 18.41 20.48
CA ARG A 42 9.91 18.97 21.79
C ARG A 42 10.06 17.89 22.85
N GLU A 43 9.11 16.97 22.93
CA GLU A 43 9.18 15.81 23.83
C GLU A 43 10.39 14.93 23.52
N ALA A 44 10.67 14.70 22.23
CA ALA A 44 11.85 13.98 21.76
C ALA A 44 13.17 14.77 21.87
N ARG A 45 13.13 16.03 22.35
CA ARG A 45 14.30 16.95 22.42
C ARG A 45 14.99 17.18 21.07
N THR A 46 14.24 17.10 19.98
CA THR A 46 14.74 17.36 18.62
C THR A 46 14.31 18.70 18.03
N LEU A 47 13.44 19.42 18.76
CA LEU A 47 13.03 20.77 18.34
C LEU A 47 14.20 21.77 18.53
N PRO A 48 14.55 22.58 17.50
CA PRO A 48 15.57 23.61 17.61
C PRO A 48 15.28 24.61 18.76
N GLU A 49 16.32 25.04 19.46
CA GLU A 49 16.18 26.06 20.51
C GLU A 49 15.60 27.35 19.94
N GLY A 50 14.60 27.91 20.65
CA GLY A 50 13.93 29.15 20.24
C GLY A 50 12.78 28.97 19.25
N MET A 51 12.53 27.77 18.74
CA MET A 51 11.37 27.53 17.85
C MET A 51 10.08 27.41 18.68
N SER A 52 9.09 28.24 18.33
CA SER A 52 7.75 28.15 18.95
C SER A 52 7.02 26.86 18.53
N THR A 53 6.25 26.28 19.46
CA THR A 53 5.36 25.17 19.13
C THR A 53 4.18 25.60 18.28
N THR A 54 3.76 26.87 18.38
CA THR A 54 2.68 27.42 17.56
C THR A 54 3.24 27.97 16.25
N PRO A 55 2.77 27.50 15.08
CA PRO A 55 3.26 28.00 13.78
C PRO A 55 2.76 29.42 13.49
N SER A 56 3.52 30.18 12.72
CA SER A 56 3.09 31.48 12.20
C SER A 56 2.07 31.30 11.07
N ALA A 57 1.29 32.35 10.78
CA ALA A 57 0.33 32.33 9.67
C ALA A 57 1.01 32.12 8.31
N GLU A 58 2.23 32.61 8.14
CA GLU A 58 3.02 32.42 6.92
C GLU A 58 3.48 30.97 6.77
N GLU A 59 3.97 30.36 7.83
CA GLU A 59 4.35 28.95 7.85
C GLU A 59 3.17 28.03 7.53
N VAL A 60 2.01 28.30 8.13
CA VAL A 60 0.77 27.56 7.85
C VAL A 60 0.38 27.71 6.37
N SER A 61 0.45 28.92 5.82
CA SER A 61 0.10 29.18 4.42
C SER A 61 1.06 28.49 3.45
N ALA A 62 2.36 28.54 3.70
CA ALA A 62 3.36 27.86 2.90
C ALA A 62 3.15 26.33 2.92
N ARG A 63 2.99 25.76 4.11
CA ARG A 63 2.78 24.31 4.28
C ARG A 63 1.45 23.85 3.68
N PHE A 64 0.40 24.66 3.80
CA PHE A 64 -0.88 24.39 3.17
C PHE A 64 -0.76 24.30 1.65
N THR A 65 -0.06 25.26 1.03
CA THR A 65 0.14 25.29 -0.43
C THR A 65 0.93 24.07 -0.90
N GLU A 66 2.01 23.73 -0.20
CA GLU A 66 2.84 22.53 -0.49
C GLU A 66 2.01 21.25 -0.42
N LEU A 67 1.28 21.06 0.67
CA LEU A 67 0.46 19.85 0.89
C LEU A 67 -0.68 19.76 -0.14
N ARG A 68 -1.32 20.88 -0.46
CA ARG A 68 -2.37 20.93 -1.49
C ARG A 68 -1.82 20.54 -2.87
N GLN A 69 -0.65 21.04 -3.23
CA GLN A 69 0.00 20.66 -4.49
C GLN A 69 0.40 19.19 -4.51
N ALA A 70 0.98 18.68 -3.44
CA ALA A 70 1.33 17.27 -3.29
C ALA A 70 0.09 16.37 -3.42
N ALA A 71 -1.01 16.74 -2.77
CA ALA A 71 -2.28 16.01 -2.86
C ALA A 71 -2.86 15.99 -4.27
N ARG A 72 -2.76 17.08 -5.02
CA ARG A 72 -3.20 17.13 -6.43
C ARG A 72 -2.39 16.20 -7.32
N VAL A 73 -1.07 16.22 -7.17
CA VAL A 73 -0.17 15.34 -7.94
C VAL A 73 -0.45 13.87 -7.61
N GLU A 74 -0.61 13.54 -6.33
CA GLU A 74 -0.93 12.20 -5.90
C GLU A 74 -2.29 11.73 -6.43
N ARG A 75 -3.30 12.58 -6.35
CA ARG A 75 -4.63 12.27 -6.90
C ARG A 75 -4.55 11.95 -8.39
N ALA A 76 -3.86 12.79 -9.18
CA ALA A 76 -3.71 12.55 -10.61
C ALA A 76 -2.99 11.22 -10.91
N ARG A 77 -1.99 10.84 -10.09
CA ARG A 77 -1.30 9.54 -10.20
C ARG A 77 -2.22 8.37 -9.86
N LEU A 78 -3.03 8.50 -8.83
CA LEU A 78 -3.98 7.47 -8.44
C LEU A 78 -5.08 7.31 -9.49
N ASP A 79 -5.64 8.40 -10.00
CA ASP A 79 -6.64 8.36 -11.06
C ASP A 79 -6.06 7.64 -12.29
N ALA A 80 -4.87 8.04 -12.76
CA ALA A 80 -4.20 7.39 -13.89
C ALA A 80 -3.89 5.90 -13.62
N PHE A 81 -3.49 5.54 -12.39
CA PHE A 81 -3.26 4.15 -12.03
C PHE A 81 -4.55 3.32 -12.11
N PHE A 82 -5.66 3.84 -11.56
CA PHE A 82 -6.90 3.07 -11.51
C PHE A 82 -7.64 3.00 -12.84
N ASP A 83 -7.37 3.95 -13.76
CA ASP A 83 -7.85 3.86 -15.14
C ASP A 83 -7.24 2.65 -15.88
N PHE A 84 -6.00 2.27 -15.51
CA PHE A 84 -5.26 1.17 -16.13
C PHE A 84 -4.79 0.11 -15.12
N ALA A 85 -5.46 -0.02 -13.99
CA ALA A 85 -5.06 -0.94 -12.92
C ALA A 85 -5.11 -2.43 -13.34
N CYS A 86 -5.93 -2.77 -14.32
CA CYS A 86 -6.10 -4.12 -14.84
C CYS A 86 -5.83 -4.18 -16.35
N PHE A 87 -5.39 -5.36 -16.86
CA PHE A 87 -5.15 -5.54 -18.28
C PHE A 87 -6.44 -5.65 -19.10
N ASP A 88 -7.38 -6.47 -18.64
CA ASP A 88 -8.53 -6.91 -19.43
C ASP A 88 -9.86 -6.36 -18.92
N HIS A 89 -9.84 -5.68 -17.78
CA HIS A 89 -11.06 -5.26 -17.09
C HIS A 89 -10.89 -3.87 -16.48
N SER A 90 -12.01 -3.17 -16.31
CA SER A 90 -12.04 -1.96 -15.49
C SER A 90 -11.80 -2.30 -14.03
N PHE A 91 -11.34 -1.32 -13.24
CA PHE A 91 -11.22 -1.50 -11.79
C PHE A 91 -12.58 -1.79 -11.12
N VAL A 92 -13.66 -1.28 -11.69
CA VAL A 92 -15.03 -1.58 -11.24
C VAL A 92 -15.36 -3.06 -11.43
N ASP A 93 -15.00 -3.64 -12.58
CA ASP A 93 -15.22 -5.07 -12.86
C ASP A 93 -14.36 -5.96 -11.96
N LEU A 94 -13.10 -5.56 -11.72
CA LEU A 94 -12.24 -6.23 -10.74
C LEU A 94 -12.91 -6.30 -9.38
N ARG A 95 -13.48 -5.20 -8.90
CA ARG A 95 -14.19 -5.16 -7.62
C ARG A 95 -15.47 -5.98 -7.60
N ARG A 96 -16.23 -5.96 -8.70
CA ARG A 96 -17.45 -6.79 -8.81
C ARG A 96 -17.11 -8.28 -8.68
N ARG A 97 -16.08 -8.75 -9.36
CA ARG A 97 -15.58 -10.13 -9.25
C ARG A 97 -15.07 -10.44 -7.84
N THR A 98 -14.32 -9.52 -7.24
CA THR A 98 -13.85 -9.63 -5.85
C THR A 98 -15.02 -9.83 -4.88
N ARG A 99 -16.07 -9.01 -5.03
CA ARG A 99 -17.26 -9.11 -4.19
C ARG A 99 -17.97 -10.46 -4.39
N GLN A 100 -18.12 -10.89 -5.63
CA GLN A 100 -18.71 -12.19 -5.96
C GLN A 100 -17.92 -13.35 -5.30
N ASP A 101 -16.59 -13.33 -5.39
CA ASP A 101 -15.75 -14.35 -4.75
C ASP A 101 -15.88 -14.33 -3.23
N LEU A 102 -15.91 -13.15 -2.61
CA LEU A 102 -16.13 -13.02 -1.17
C LEU A 102 -17.48 -13.57 -0.73
N GLU A 103 -18.54 -13.33 -1.49
CA GLU A 103 -19.88 -13.84 -1.17
C GLU A 103 -20.00 -15.36 -1.35
N VAL A 104 -19.32 -15.94 -2.34
CA VAL A 104 -19.40 -17.36 -2.66
C VAL A 104 -18.43 -18.21 -1.84
N THR A 105 -17.19 -17.76 -1.68
CA THR A 105 -16.10 -18.56 -1.07
C THR A 105 -15.57 -18.01 0.24
N GLY A 106 -15.97 -16.80 0.62
CA GLY A 106 -15.43 -16.09 1.78
C GLY A 106 -14.02 -15.54 1.59
N ASN A 107 -13.42 -15.69 0.41
CA ASN A 107 -12.07 -15.23 0.09
C ASN A 107 -12.04 -14.59 -1.29
N ALA A 108 -11.16 -13.61 -1.48
CA ALA A 108 -10.86 -13.05 -2.79
C ALA A 108 -9.37 -12.70 -2.89
N PHE A 109 -8.80 -12.84 -4.07
CA PHE A 109 -7.37 -12.68 -4.29
C PHE A 109 -7.08 -11.79 -5.48
N TRP A 110 -6.07 -10.93 -5.29
CA TRP A 110 -5.46 -10.15 -6.36
C TRP A 110 -3.97 -10.44 -6.41
N GLU A 111 -3.46 -10.74 -7.58
CA GLU A 111 -2.02 -10.72 -7.81
C GLU A 111 -1.59 -9.27 -8.02
N VAL A 112 -0.53 -8.89 -7.30
CA VAL A 112 0.04 -7.55 -7.38
C VAL A 112 1.26 -7.61 -8.29
N LEU A 113 1.15 -7.09 -9.50
CA LEU A 113 2.28 -6.99 -10.42
C LEU A 113 3.08 -5.73 -10.12
N ARG A 114 4.40 -5.88 -10.11
CA ARG A 114 5.35 -4.79 -9.91
C ARG A 114 6.14 -4.52 -11.17
N ASP A 115 6.53 -3.27 -11.36
CA ASP A 115 7.44 -2.88 -12.43
C ASP A 115 8.89 -3.24 -12.12
N GLY A 116 9.81 -2.94 -13.05
CA GLY A 116 11.24 -3.21 -12.89
C GLY A 116 11.92 -2.41 -11.76
N LYS A 117 11.23 -1.40 -11.19
CA LYS A 117 11.68 -0.62 -10.03
C LYS A 117 11.10 -1.15 -8.71
N GLY A 118 10.18 -2.10 -8.79
CA GLY A 118 9.48 -2.65 -7.63
C GLY A 118 8.21 -1.88 -7.23
N ASP A 119 7.83 -0.86 -7.98
CA ASP A 119 6.60 -0.11 -7.76
C ASP A 119 5.37 -0.90 -8.23
N LEU A 120 4.21 -0.60 -7.64
CA LEU A 120 2.95 -1.20 -8.03
C LEU A 120 2.60 -0.82 -9.47
N ALA A 121 2.60 -1.82 -10.36
CA ALA A 121 2.27 -1.61 -11.75
C ALA A 121 0.81 -1.93 -12.06
N ARG A 122 0.32 -3.10 -11.63
CA ARG A 122 -1.04 -3.56 -11.95
C ARG A 122 -1.60 -4.51 -10.90
N LEU A 123 -2.91 -4.69 -10.97
CA LEU A 123 -3.66 -5.68 -10.19
C LEU A 123 -4.28 -6.69 -11.15
N VAL A 124 -4.17 -7.97 -10.83
CA VAL A 124 -4.77 -9.05 -11.62
C VAL A 124 -5.72 -9.85 -10.74
N TYR A 125 -6.92 -10.08 -11.24
CA TYR A 125 -7.89 -10.92 -10.57
C TYR A 125 -7.44 -12.38 -10.60
N VAL A 126 -7.45 -13.02 -9.43
CA VAL A 126 -7.16 -14.45 -9.28
C VAL A 126 -8.42 -15.14 -8.74
N PRO A 127 -9.06 -16.05 -9.53
CA PRO A 127 -10.28 -16.72 -9.09
C PRO A 127 -10.08 -17.49 -7.78
N SER A 128 -10.88 -17.19 -6.78
CA SER A 128 -10.68 -17.71 -5.43
C SER A 128 -10.78 -19.24 -5.35
N TYR A 129 -11.60 -19.87 -6.15
CA TYR A 129 -11.76 -21.34 -6.18
C TYR A 129 -10.51 -22.08 -6.67
N THR A 130 -9.58 -21.39 -7.37
CA THR A 130 -8.31 -21.98 -7.81
C THR A 130 -7.21 -21.87 -6.77
N VAL A 131 -7.38 -21.02 -5.74
CA VAL A 131 -6.35 -20.72 -4.74
C VAL A 131 -6.48 -21.62 -3.52
N ARG A 132 -5.36 -22.10 -3.03
CA ARG A 132 -5.23 -22.83 -1.77
C ARG A 132 -4.31 -22.07 -0.83
N LEU A 133 -4.72 -21.98 0.43
CA LEU A 133 -3.96 -21.35 1.50
C LEU A 133 -2.98 -22.37 2.07
N LEU A 134 -1.70 -22.03 2.07
CA LEU A 134 -0.69 -22.83 2.76
C LEU A 134 -0.67 -22.49 4.26
N PRO A 135 -0.12 -23.37 5.11
CA PRO A 135 0.03 -23.07 6.53
C PRO A 135 0.83 -21.77 6.76
N LEU A 136 0.54 -21.10 7.87
CA LEU A 136 1.37 -19.99 8.34
C LEU A 136 2.80 -20.48 8.60
N ASP A 137 3.77 -19.67 8.23
CA ASP A 137 5.16 -19.97 8.54
C ASP A 137 5.38 -20.10 10.06
N ARG A 138 6.28 -21.00 10.47
CA ARG A 138 6.58 -21.21 11.88
C ARG A 138 7.23 -20.00 12.50
N GLU A 139 8.12 -19.37 11.76
CA GLU A 139 8.89 -18.21 12.19
C GLU A 139 8.21 -16.91 11.76
N ALA A 140 8.32 -15.90 12.63
CA ALA A 140 7.85 -14.56 12.32
C ALA A 140 8.96 -13.77 11.60
N VAL A 141 8.58 -13.09 10.53
CA VAL A 141 9.46 -12.25 9.72
C VAL A 141 9.31 -10.80 10.16
N GLU A 142 10.41 -10.05 10.20
CA GLU A 142 10.37 -8.61 10.45
C GLU A 142 9.87 -7.89 9.21
N VAL A 143 8.83 -7.08 9.38
CA VAL A 143 8.19 -6.29 8.34
C VAL A 143 8.26 -4.83 8.72
N THR A 144 8.65 -4.02 7.76
CA THR A 144 8.69 -2.57 7.90
C THR A 144 7.44 -1.98 7.26
N GLU A 145 6.62 -1.32 8.06
CA GLU A 145 5.37 -0.72 7.62
C GLU A 145 5.38 0.78 7.85
N ARG A 146 4.71 1.52 6.98
CA ARG A 146 4.42 2.92 7.22
C ARG A 146 3.16 3.02 8.07
N ALA A 147 3.32 3.46 9.32
CA ALA A 147 2.22 3.79 10.20
C ALA A 147 1.93 5.29 10.13
N ARG A 148 0.66 5.63 10.13
CA ARG A 148 0.24 7.02 10.16
C ARG A 148 0.30 7.52 11.59
N VAL A 149 1.10 8.54 11.84
CA VAL A 149 1.27 9.19 13.15
C VAL A 149 0.36 10.41 13.28
N SER A 150 0.26 11.21 12.22
CA SER A 150 -0.62 12.38 12.16
C SER A 150 -1.37 12.44 10.80
N PRO A 151 -2.33 13.37 10.64
CA PRO A 151 -2.97 13.60 9.33
C PRO A 151 -2.00 13.83 8.17
N VAL A 152 -0.81 14.33 8.45
CA VAL A 152 0.18 14.74 7.45
C VAL A 152 1.53 14.03 7.58
N SER A 153 1.74 13.21 8.62
CA SER A 153 3.00 12.50 8.81
C SER A 153 2.82 10.99 8.93
N PHE A 154 3.86 10.28 8.48
CA PHE A 154 3.97 8.83 8.57
C PHE A 154 5.30 8.47 9.20
N ASP A 155 5.28 7.50 10.06
CA ASP A 155 6.48 6.92 10.64
C ASP A 155 6.68 5.49 10.15
N THR A 156 7.89 5.00 10.28
CA THR A 156 8.28 3.66 9.89
C THR A 156 8.28 2.77 11.13
N VAL A 157 7.31 1.85 11.19
CA VAL A 157 7.17 0.91 12.30
C VAL A 157 7.65 -0.47 11.87
N ARG A 158 8.47 -1.10 12.70
CA ARG A 158 8.87 -2.50 12.52
C ARG A 158 7.95 -3.40 13.33
N SER A 159 7.40 -4.39 12.66
CA SER A 159 6.55 -5.40 13.30
C SER A 159 7.04 -6.80 12.92
N ARG A 160 6.77 -7.80 13.78
CA ARG A 160 7.07 -9.20 13.47
C ARG A 160 5.77 -9.92 13.16
N ARG A 161 5.66 -10.49 11.95
CA ARG A 161 4.47 -11.20 11.49
C ARG A 161 4.82 -12.58 10.95
N ARG A 162 3.93 -13.54 11.20
CA ARG A 162 3.96 -14.84 10.51
C ARG A 162 3.32 -14.67 9.15
N MET A 163 4.06 -15.00 8.10
CA MET A 163 3.60 -14.87 6.72
C MET A 163 2.94 -16.15 6.24
N ARG A 164 2.09 -16.01 5.26
CA ARG A 164 1.43 -17.13 4.58
C ARG A 164 1.76 -17.09 3.09
N ARG A 165 1.89 -18.25 2.51
CA ARG A 165 1.98 -18.40 1.05
C ARG A 165 0.67 -18.96 0.53
N TYR A 166 0.43 -18.73 -0.74
CA TYR A 166 -0.74 -19.20 -1.43
C TYR A 166 -0.30 -19.98 -2.66
N VAL A 167 -1.09 -20.92 -3.10
CA VAL A 167 -0.84 -21.65 -4.33
C VAL A 167 -2.10 -21.63 -5.19
N GLN A 168 -1.96 -21.19 -6.42
CA GLN A 168 -2.98 -21.32 -7.43
C GLN A 168 -2.74 -22.62 -8.21
N VAL A 169 -3.78 -23.42 -8.33
CA VAL A 169 -3.75 -24.67 -9.09
C VAL A 169 -4.54 -24.46 -10.37
N GLN A 170 -3.86 -24.52 -11.51
CA GLN A 170 -4.47 -24.43 -12.84
C GLN A 170 -4.11 -25.68 -13.62
N SER A 171 -5.10 -26.56 -13.81
CA SER A 171 -4.91 -27.84 -14.53
C SER A 171 -3.73 -28.64 -13.97
N THR A 172 -2.57 -28.58 -14.61
CA THR A 172 -1.36 -29.31 -14.24
C THR A 172 -0.27 -28.44 -13.62
N GLU A 173 -0.48 -27.12 -13.60
CA GLU A 173 0.54 -26.19 -13.11
C GLU A 173 0.13 -25.58 -11.77
N CYS A 174 1.14 -25.38 -10.92
CA CYS A 174 1.00 -24.69 -9.64
C CYS A 174 1.83 -23.41 -9.67
N VAL A 175 1.18 -22.31 -9.33
CA VAL A 175 1.83 -21.00 -9.20
C VAL A 175 1.74 -20.56 -7.75
N TYR A 176 2.88 -20.23 -7.16
CA TYR A 176 2.96 -19.80 -5.77
C TYR A 176 2.97 -18.27 -5.67
N PHE A 177 2.29 -17.77 -4.64
CA PHE A 177 2.24 -16.36 -4.28
C PHE A 177 2.66 -16.19 -2.82
N LYS A 178 3.19 -15.03 -2.49
CA LYS A 178 3.48 -14.61 -1.11
C LYS A 178 2.44 -13.62 -0.60
N SER A 179 2.30 -13.49 0.71
CA SER A 179 1.49 -12.43 1.31
C SER A 179 2.01 -11.05 0.90
N PHE A 180 1.10 -10.14 0.64
CA PHE A 180 1.48 -8.74 0.42
C PHE A 180 2.28 -8.20 1.60
N GLY A 181 3.41 -7.55 1.30
CA GLY A 181 4.33 -7.03 2.32
C GLY A 181 5.35 -8.04 2.85
N ASP A 182 5.36 -9.29 2.39
CA ASP A 182 6.44 -10.25 2.72
C ASP A 182 7.75 -9.81 2.04
N PRO A 183 8.80 -9.47 2.79
CA PRO A 183 10.06 -8.99 2.23
C PRO A 183 10.90 -10.09 1.58
N ARG A 184 10.63 -11.36 1.89
CA ARG A 184 11.44 -12.50 1.42
C ARG A 184 11.21 -12.77 -0.06
N VAL A 185 12.17 -13.40 -0.69
CA VAL A 185 12.08 -13.93 -2.05
C VAL A 185 11.48 -15.34 -2.01
N VAL A 186 10.36 -15.54 -2.67
CA VAL A 186 9.68 -16.83 -2.78
C VAL A 186 9.70 -17.27 -4.23
N SER A 187 10.03 -18.51 -4.49
CA SER A 187 9.99 -19.09 -5.84
C SER A 187 8.55 -19.22 -6.33
N ARG A 188 8.28 -18.72 -7.53
CA ARG A 188 6.94 -18.79 -8.14
C ARG A 188 6.54 -20.22 -8.50
N SER A 189 7.49 -21.07 -8.85
CA SER A 189 7.22 -22.46 -9.28
C SER A 189 7.20 -23.46 -8.13
N THR A 190 7.94 -23.22 -7.03
CA THR A 190 8.07 -24.20 -5.94
C THR A 190 7.56 -23.71 -4.59
N GLY A 191 7.32 -22.41 -4.43
CA GLY A 191 6.96 -21.82 -3.15
C GLY A 191 8.06 -21.83 -2.09
N ARG A 192 9.31 -22.19 -2.45
CA ARG A 192 10.46 -22.15 -1.52
C ARG A 192 10.90 -20.72 -1.28
N VAL A 193 11.37 -20.47 -0.08
CA VAL A 193 11.92 -19.17 0.34
C VAL A 193 13.43 -19.17 0.08
N PHE A 194 13.93 -18.04 -0.42
CA PHE A 194 15.34 -17.76 -0.67
C PHE A 194 15.72 -16.45 0.00
N ASP A 195 16.99 -16.29 0.33
CA ASP A 195 17.49 -15.09 0.99
C ASP A 195 17.47 -13.89 0.04
N ASP A 196 17.77 -14.12 -1.23
CA ASP A 196 17.77 -13.09 -2.27
C ASP A 196 17.42 -13.66 -3.67
N ILE A 197 17.30 -12.76 -4.64
CA ILE A 197 17.00 -13.10 -6.04
C ILE A 197 18.16 -13.86 -6.68
N ALA A 198 19.41 -13.59 -6.27
CA ALA A 198 20.59 -14.28 -6.81
C ALA A 198 20.58 -15.75 -6.39
N ALA A 199 20.26 -16.06 -5.13
CA ALA A 199 20.11 -17.42 -4.63
C ALA A 199 18.97 -18.16 -5.36
N LEU A 200 17.83 -17.50 -5.62
CA LEU A 200 16.74 -18.08 -6.41
C LEU A 200 17.23 -18.44 -7.82
N LYS A 201 17.89 -17.50 -8.52
CA LYS A 201 18.38 -17.69 -9.88
C LYS A 201 19.49 -18.73 -9.97
N ALA A 202 20.34 -18.84 -8.96
CA ALA A 202 21.37 -19.91 -8.86
C ALA A 202 20.73 -21.29 -8.73
N ALA A 203 19.64 -21.41 -7.98
CA ALA A 203 18.93 -22.68 -7.80
C ALA A 203 18.04 -23.04 -8.99
N LYS A 204 17.41 -22.04 -9.62
CA LYS A 204 16.51 -22.19 -10.77
C LYS A 204 16.60 -20.95 -11.69
N PRO A 205 17.44 -20.98 -12.73
CA PRO A 205 17.68 -19.83 -13.62
C PRO A 205 16.40 -19.31 -14.32
N ASP A 206 15.49 -20.21 -14.66
CA ASP A 206 14.24 -19.89 -15.41
C ASP A 206 13.06 -19.51 -14.49
N ASP A 207 13.24 -19.63 -13.16
CA ASP A 207 12.18 -19.29 -12.22
C ASP A 207 12.19 -17.80 -11.86
N GLY A 208 11.00 -17.26 -11.57
CA GLY A 208 10.82 -15.90 -11.11
C GLY A 208 10.41 -15.82 -9.63
N PRO A 209 10.57 -14.64 -9.01
CA PRO A 209 10.04 -14.42 -7.69
C PRO A 209 8.49 -14.42 -7.72
N ALA A 210 7.88 -14.98 -6.68
CA ALA A 210 6.45 -14.90 -6.44
C ALA A 210 6.04 -13.46 -6.09
N THR A 211 4.89 -13.04 -6.58
CA THR A 211 4.27 -11.72 -6.34
C THR A 211 3.26 -11.76 -5.20
#